data_0dc438cf58263273f00ba89fdf4f5686
#
_entry.id   0dc438cf58263273f00ba89fdf4f5686
#
_cell.length_a   1.000
_cell.length_b   1.000
_cell.length_c   1.000
_cell.angle_alpha   90.00
_cell.angle_beta   90.00
_cell.angle_gamma   90.00
#
_symmetry.space_group_name_H-M   'P 1'
#
loop_
_entity.id
_entity.type
_entity.pdbx_description
1 polymer ?
#
loop_
_entity_poly.entity_id
_entity_poly.type
_entity_poly.pdbx_seq_one_letter_code
_entity_poly.pdbx_strand_id
1 'polypeptide(L)'
;MARYTGPVCKLCRREGEKLFLKGSRCVAVKCSFEKKSYAPGQHGVSQRVKLSEYGIQLREKQKVRRIYGILEKQFRNYFAKADQLKGVTGENLLRLLESRLDNTIYRLGFAQSRKQARQLVRHRHFTVNGQLVDIPSFLLKPGDIISVKDKSKKLSVLHDSMRKVRDEDMYPWLKLEKAQIQGTFVDWPNRTDIPIQVQENLIVELYSK
;
A
#
# COMPACT_ATOMS: atom_id res chain seq x y z
N MET A 1 -16.17 3.83 3.70
CA MET A 1 -14.87 4.55 3.78
C MET A 1 -14.51 5.07 2.39
N ALA A 2 -14.30 6.38 2.25
CA ALA A 2 -14.02 7.03 0.95
C ALA A 2 -12.66 6.57 0.37
N ARG A 3 -12.55 6.53 -0.96
CA ARG A 3 -11.35 6.14 -1.70
C ARG A 3 -11.25 6.89 -3.02
N TYR A 4 -10.07 6.92 -3.61
CA TYR A 4 -9.91 7.40 -4.97
C TYR A 4 -10.50 6.40 -5.98
N THR A 5 -11.49 6.82 -6.76
CA THR A 5 -12.19 6.00 -7.77
C THR A 5 -11.76 6.27 -9.20
N GLY A 6 -11.03 7.35 -9.42
CA GLY A 6 -10.57 7.77 -10.74
C GLY A 6 -9.49 6.86 -11.37
N PRO A 7 -8.99 7.22 -12.56
CA PRO A 7 -8.04 6.43 -13.34
C PRO A 7 -6.65 6.42 -12.71
N VAL A 8 -6.27 5.30 -12.09
CA VAL A 8 -5.01 5.15 -11.33
C VAL A 8 -3.73 5.26 -12.18
N CYS A 9 -3.78 4.95 -13.48
CA CYS A 9 -2.60 5.12 -14.33
C CYS A 9 -2.20 6.60 -14.51
N LYS A 10 -3.14 7.53 -14.37
CA LYS A 10 -2.83 8.97 -14.32
C LYS A 10 -2.01 9.34 -13.08
N LEU A 11 -2.14 8.57 -11.99
CA LEU A 11 -1.37 8.79 -10.76
C LEU A 11 0.10 8.44 -10.98
N CYS A 12 0.42 7.26 -11.55
CA CYS A 12 1.80 6.89 -11.91
C CYS A 12 2.44 7.94 -12.82
N ARG A 13 1.72 8.35 -13.88
CA ARG A 13 2.19 9.38 -14.81
C ARG A 13 2.45 10.74 -14.14
N ARG A 14 1.66 11.11 -13.15
CA ARG A 14 1.84 12.37 -12.41
C ARG A 14 3.06 12.33 -11.49
N GLU A 15 3.37 11.17 -10.90
CA GLU A 15 4.56 10.98 -10.05
C GLU A 15 5.82 10.68 -10.87
N GLY A 16 5.69 10.36 -12.16
CA GLY A 16 6.84 10.04 -13.02
C GLY A 16 7.44 8.65 -12.76
N GLU A 17 6.72 7.78 -12.04
CA GLU A 17 7.18 6.43 -11.70
C GLU A 17 6.05 5.40 -11.62
N LYS A 18 6.40 4.11 -11.64
CA LYS A 18 5.44 3.01 -11.46
C LYS A 18 5.09 2.83 -9.98
N LEU A 19 3.84 3.07 -9.62
CA LEU A 19 3.32 2.85 -8.26
C LEU A 19 2.67 1.47 -8.08
N PHE A 20 2.69 0.60 -9.07
CA PHE A 20 2.16 -0.78 -9.07
C PHE A 20 0.73 -0.92 -8.55
N LEU A 21 -0.17 0.00 -8.92
CA LEU A 21 -1.54 0.12 -8.38
C LEU A 21 -2.54 -0.88 -8.98
N LYS A 22 -2.20 -1.57 -10.08
CA LYS A 22 -3.06 -2.52 -10.82
C LYS A 22 -2.56 -3.97 -10.81
N GLY A 23 -1.60 -4.30 -9.94
CA GLY A 23 -1.04 -5.65 -9.84
C GLY A 23 -0.35 -6.10 -11.14
N SER A 24 -0.67 -7.28 -11.64
CA SER A 24 -0.04 -7.92 -12.82
C SER A 24 0.01 -7.03 -14.07
N ARG A 25 -1.01 -6.19 -14.28
CA ARG A 25 -1.03 -5.26 -15.43
C ARG A 25 0.10 -4.22 -15.39
N CYS A 26 0.63 -3.88 -14.20
CA CYS A 26 1.71 -2.92 -14.06
C CYS A 26 3.07 -3.50 -14.45
N VAL A 27 3.21 -4.81 -14.45
CA VAL A 27 4.42 -5.54 -14.85
C VAL A 27 4.37 -5.89 -16.34
N ALA A 28 3.17 -6.08 -16.90
CA ALA A 28 2.99 -6.45 -18.29
C ALA A 28 3.28 -5.28 -19.26
N VAL A 29 3.66 -5.60 -20.50
CA VAL A 29 3.88 -4.65 -21.61
C VAL A 29 2.68 -3.70 -21.86
N LYS A 30 1.48 -4.08 -21.41
CA LYS A 30 0.26 -3.26 -21.49
C LYS A 30 0.21 -2.12 -20.45
N CYS A 31 1.30 -1.85 -19.71
CA CYS A 31 1.35 -0.77 -18.74
C CYS A 31 1.21 0.60 -19.42
N SER A 32 0.25 1.41 -18.99
CA SER A 32 0.03 2.74 -19.57
C SER A 32 1.14 3.74 -19.25
N PHE A 33 1.93 3.50 -18.21
CA PHE A 33 3.06 4.34 -17.87
C PHE A 33 4.22 4.14 -18.85
N GLU A 34 4.51 2.92 -19.26
CA GLU A 34 5.55 2.63 -20.27
C GLU A 34 5.21 3.23 -21.63
N LYS A 35 3.93 3.17 -22.00
CA LYS A 35 3.48 3.75 -23.28
C LYS A 35 3.46 5.28 -23.27
N LYS A 36 3.23 5.91 -22.10
CA LYS A 36 3.04 7.36 -21.92
C LYS A 36 3.65 7.77 -20.59
N SER A 37 4.97 7.97 -20.53
CA SER A 37 5.72 8.31 -19.29
C SER A 37 5.55 9.77 -18.85
N TYR A 38 4.94 10.63 -19.65
CA TYR A 38 4.74 12.04 -19.36
C TYR A 38 3.49 12.30 -18.48
N ALA A 39 3.47 13.46 -17.82
CA ALA A 39 2.37 13.88 -16.95
C ALA A 39 1.01 13.88 -17.68
N PRO A 40 -0.12 13.59 -17.00
CA PRO A 40 -1.43 13.65 -17.61
C PRO A 40 -1.88 15.09 -17.82
N GLY A 41 -2.64 15.34 -18.89
CA GLY A 41 -3.19 16.63 -19.26
C GLY A 41 -2.76 17.06 -20.66
N GLN A 42 -3.33 18.17 -21.16
CA GLN A 42 -3.08 18.71 -22.49
C GLN A 42 -1.61 19.11 -22.67
N HIS A 43 -1.02 19.73 -21.66
CA HIS A 43 0.37 20.19 -21.67
C HIS A 43 1.39 19.19 -21.14
N GLY A 44 1.01 17.93 -20.91
CA GLY A 44 1.86 16.92 -20.28
C GLY A 44 3.14 16.61 -21.06
N VAL A 45 3.16 16.76 -22.35
CA VAL A 45 4.31 16.51 -23.23
C VAL A 45 5.20 17.75 -23.35
N SER A 46 4.62 18.93 -23.47
CA SER A 46 5.33 20.18 -23.78
C SER A 46 5.88 20.88 -22.54
N GLN A 47 5.27 20.69 -21.38
CA GLN A 47 5.62 21.44 -20.19
C GLN A 47 6.61 20.71 -19.30
N ARG A 48 7.88 21.15 -19.29
CA ARG A 48 8.89 20.80 -18.30
C ARG A 48 8.80 21.78 -17.14
N VAL A 49 8.13 21.41 -16.08
CA VAL A 49 8.02 22.25 -14.87
C VAL A 49 9.20 21.94 -13.94
N LYS A 50 10.02 22.94 -13.66
CA LYS A 50 10.99 22.86 -12.55
C LYS A 50 10.19 22.90 -11.25
N LEU A 51 10.28 21.86 -10.46
CA LEU A 51 9.61 21.78 -9.17
C LEU A 51 10.30 22.71 -8.16
N SER A 52 9.52 23.51 -7.45
CA SER A 52 9.99 24.20 -6.25
C SER A 52 10.24 23.17 -5.12
N GLU A 53 10.96 23.58 -4.09
CA GLU A 53 11.22 22.76 -2.91
C GLU A 53 9.91 22.23 -2.28
N TYR A 54 8.93 23.12 -2.09
CA TYR A 54 7.58 22.72 -1.67
C TYR A 54 6.96 21.70 -2.64
N GLY A 55 7.13 21.88 -3.94
CA GLY A 55 6.64 20.96 -4.97
C GLY A 55 7.23 19.56 -4.83
N ILE A 56 8.52 19.45 -4.52
CA ILE A 56 9.22 18.17 -4.31
C ILE A 56 8.67 17.48 -3.07
N GLN A 57 8.60 18.17 -1.93
CA GLN A 57 8.04 17.67 -0.68
C GLN A 57 6.59 17.19 -0.86
N LEU A 58 5.77 17.98 -1.57
CA LEU A 58 4.39 17.64 -1.87
C LEU A 58 4.29 16.38 -2.75
N ARG A 59 5.18 16.19 -3.75
CA ARG A 59 5.17 14.99 -4.60
C ARG A 59 5.53 13.74 -3.80
N GLU A 60 6.53 13.78 -2.94
CA GLU A 60 6.87 12.64 -2.08
C GLU A 60 5.68 12.24 -1.18
N LYS A 61 5.04 13.20 -0.52
CA LYS A 61 3.82 12.93 0.24
C LYS A 61 2.73 12.30 -0.61
N GLN A 62 2.44 12.87 -1.79
CA GLN A 62 1.40 12.38 -2.68
C GLN A 62 1.71 10.97 -3.21
N LYS A 63 2.97 10.66 -3.46
CA LYS A 63 3.47 9.35 -3.86
C LYS A 63 3.12 8.29 -2.83
N VAL A 64 3.52 8.48 -1.57
CA VAL A 64 3.19 7.54 -0.47
C VAL A 64 1.69 7.37 -0.33
N ARG A 65 0.95 8.46 -0.23
CA ARG A 65 -0.50 8.45 -0.11
C ARG A 65 -1.18 7.65 -1.23
N ARG A 66 -0.66 7.75 -2.46
CA ARG A 66 -1.20 7.05 -3.65
C ARG A 66 -0.84 5.57 -3.65
N ILE A 67 0.36 5.21 -3.23
CA ILE A 67 0.81 3.81 -3.11
C ILE A 67 -0.13 3.05 -2.15
N TYR A 68 -0.41 3.62 -0.98
CA TYR A 68 -1.30 2.99 0.02
C TYR A 68 -2.79 3.22 -0.24
N GLY A 69 -3.15 4.07 -1.22
CA GLY A 69 -4.54 4.34 -1.59
C GLY A 69 -5.34 5.08 -0.51
N ILE A 70 -4.70 5.94 0.26
CA ILE A 70 -5.26 6.68 1.40
C ILE A 70 -5.66 8.09 0.98
N LEU A 71 -6.69 8.66 1.60
CA LEU A 71 -7.10 10.05 1.43
C LEU A 71 -6.33 10.98 2.39
N GLU A 72 -6.27 12.27 2.05
CA GLU A 72 -5.46 13.27 2.77
C GLU A 72 -5.76 13.33 4.27
N LYS A 73 -7.04 13.41 4.65
CA LYS A 73 -7.44 13.46 6.06
C LYS A 73 -6.92 12.25 6.86
N GLN A 74 -7.04 11.06 6.28
CA GLN A 74 -6.56 9.84 6.94
C GLN A 74 -5.03 9.79 6.99
N PHE A 75 -4.34 10.24 5.94
CA PHE A 75 -2.89 10.31 5.91
C PHE A 75 -2.36 11.28 7.00
N ARG A 76 -2.97 12.45 7.11
CA ARG A 76 -2.65 13.43 8.17
C ARG A 76 -2.83 12.85 9.57
N ASN A 77 -3.91 12.07 9.80
CA ASN A 77 -4.12 11.40 11.07
C ASN A 77 -3.03 10.34 11.37
N TYR A 78 -2.53 9.62 10.34
CA TYR A 78 -1.39 8.70 10.52
C TYR A 78 -0.10 9.45 10.83
N PHE A 79 0.13 10.59 10.18
CA PHE A 79 1.29 11.43 10.47
C PHE A 79 1.26 11.93 11.91
N ALA A 80 0.15 12.50 12.36
CA ALA A 80 0.01 12.95 13.74
C ALA A 80 0.23 11.82 14.78
N LYS A 81 -0.23 10.60 14.48
CA LYS A 81 0.06 9.43 15.33
C LYS A 81 1.53 9.03 15.29
N ALA A 82 2.18 9.08 14.14
CA ALA A 82 3.59 8.76 13.98
C ALA A 82 4.49 9.73 14.72
N ASP A 83 4.11 11.00 14.75
CA ASP A 83 4.83 12.07 15.45
C ASP A 83 4.78 11.93 16.98
N GLN A 84 3.69 11.37 17.52
CA GLN A 84 3.54 11.08 18.95
C GLN A 84 4.33 9.84 19.41
N LEU A 85 4.75 8.98 18.48
CA LEU A 85 5.50 7.77 18.81
C LEU A 85 7.00 8.09 19.00
N LYS A 86 7.64 7.39 19.93
CA LYS A 86 9.10 7.50 20.13
C LYS A 86 9.84 7.01 18.87
N GLY A 87 10.91 7.70 18.50
CA GLY A 87 11.77 7.36 17.36
C GLY A 87 11.62 8.32 16.18
N VAL A 88 12.02 7.88 14.99
CA VAL A 88 11.99 8.70 13.78
C VAL A 88 10.58 8.75 13.21
N THR A 89 9.98 9.93 13.13
CA THR A 89 8.59 10.14 12.68
C THR A 89 8.31 9.53 11.30
N GLY A 90 9.25 9.66 10.36
CA GLY A 90 9.11 9.10 9.02
C GLY A 90 9.03 7.57 9.01
N GLU A 91 9.86 6.89 9.78
CA GLU A 91 9.82 5.42 9.94
C GLU A 91 8.53 4.97 10.61
N ASN A 92 8.13 5.65 11.69
CA ASN A 92 6.89 5.37 12.40
C ASN A 92 5.67 5.51 11.47
N LEU A 93 5.67 6.52 10.59
CA LEU A 93 4.64 6.70 9.59
C LEU A 93 4.56 5.49 8.65
N LEU A 94 5.69 5.03 8.13
CA LEU A 94 5.73 3.86 7.24
C LEU A 94 5.32 2.58 7.97
N ARG A 95 5.73 2.38 9.23
CA ARG A 95 5.29 1.25 10.08
C ARG A 95 3.76 1.23 10.23
N LEU A 96 3.15 2.37 10.55
CA LEU A 96 1.70 2.49 10.67
C LEU A 96 0.98 2.24 9.34
N LEU A 97 1.58 2.62 8.21
CA LEU A 97 1.01 2.37 6.89
C LEU A 97 1.13 0.91 6.46
N GLU A 98 2.23 0.24 6.80
CA GLU A 98 2.44 -1.18 6.53
C GLU A 98 1.58 -2.09 7.43
N SER A 99 1.30 -1.70 8.68
CA SER A 99 0.47 -2.47 9.61
C SER A 99 -1.04 -2.44 9.31
N ARG A 100 -1.47 -1.72 8.28
CA ARG A 100 -2.89 -1.70 7.87
C ARG A 100 -3.30 -3.05 7.30
N LEU A 101 -4.48 -3.53 7.67
CA LEU A 101 -5.02 -4.81 7.22
C LEU A 101 -5.09 -4.92 5.68
N ASP A 102 -5.55 -3.86 4.99
CA ASP A 102 -5.62 -3.87 3.52
C ASP A 102 -4.23 -3.99 2.85
N ASN A 103 -3.21 -3.38 3.47
CA ASN A 103 -1.85 -3.47 2.99
C ASN A 103 -1.21 -4.83 3.32
N THR A 104 -1.38 -5.33 4.55
CA THR A 104 -0.83 -6.62 4.97
C THR A 104 -1.39 -7.78 4.13
N ILE A 105 -2.70 -7.77 3.82
CA ILE A 105 -3.33 -8.74 2.92
C ILE A 105 -2.69 -8.70 1.52
N TYR A 106 -2.37 -7.51 1.03
CA TYR A 106 -1.65 -7.36 -0.25
C TYR A 106 -0.22 -7.89 -0.14
N ARG A 107 0.51 -7.60 0.95
CA ARG A 107 1.88 -8.08 1.19
C ARG A 107 1.96 -9.60 1.36
N LEU A 108 0.99 -10.20 2.03
CA LEU A 108 0.85 -11.67 2.16
C LEU A 108 0.49 -12.36 0.82
N GLY A 109 0.16 -11.57 -0.21
CA GLY A 109 -0.17 -12.11 -1.53
C GLY A 109 -1.60 -12.66 -1.67
N PHE A 110 -2.48 -12.41 -0.72
CA PHE A 110 -3.90 -12.77 -0.87
C PHE A 110 -4.63 -11.93 -1.92
N ALA A 111 -4.05 -10.83 -2.35
CA ALA A 111 -4.60 -9.97 -3.39
C ALA A 111 -3.51 -9.43 -4.34
N GLN A 112 -3.83 -9.27 -5.62
CA GLN A 112 -2.90 -8.76 -6.63
C GLN A 112 -2.64 -7.25 -6.51
N SER A 113 -3.46 -6.52 -5.76
CA SER A 113 -3.30 -5.08 -5.54
C SER A 113 -3.95 -4.65 -4.23
N ARG A 114 -3.47 -3.54 -3.65
CA ARG A 114 -4.07 -2.94 -2.44
C ARG A 114 -5.56 -2.58 -2.61
N LYS A 115 -5.98 -2.22 -3.83
CA LYS A 115 -7.40 -1.96 -4.12
C LYS A 115 -8.25 -3.22 -4.03
N GLN A 116 -7.74 -4.35 -4.51
CA GLN A 116 -8.41 -5.64 -4.42
C GLN A 116 -8.42 -6.13 -2.97
N ALA A 117 -7.29 -6.04 -2.26
CA ALA A 117 -7.21 -6.36 -0.83
C ALA A 117 -8.28 -5.59 -0.03
N ARG A 118 -8.36 -4.28 -0.25
CA ARG A 118 -9.36 -3.42 0.37
C ARG A 118 -10.80 -3.86 0.07
N GLN A 119 -11.08 -4.30 -1.17
CA GLN A 119 -12.40 -4.81 -1.55
C GLN A 119 -12.71 -6.12 -0.83
N LEU A 120 -11.77 -7.05 -0.79
CA LEU A 120 -11.93 -8.34 -0.11
C LEU A 120 -12.18 -8.16 1.39
N VAL A 121 -11.46 -7.25 2.06
CA VAL A 121 -11.73 -6.91 3.47
C VAL A 121 -13.15 -6.39 3.64
N ARG A 122 -13.57 -5.42 2.83
CA ARG A 122 -14.91 -4.85 2.90
C ARG A 122 -16.02 -5.86 2.64
N HIS A 123 -15.74 -6.89 1.86
CA HIS A 123 -16.67 -7.98 1.58
C HIS A 123 -16.60 -9.09 2.64
N ARG A 124 -15.89 -8.86 3.76
CA ARG A 124 -15.86 -9.75 4.94
C ARG A 124 -15.28 -11.13 4.64
N HIS A 125 -14.21 -11.18 3.82
CA HIS A 125 -13.54 -12.43 3.51
C HIS A 125 -12.43 -12.80 4.49
N PHE A 126 -12.04 -11.90 5.39
CA PHE A 126 -10.95 -12.09 6.34
C PHE A 126 -11.39 -11.99 7.80
N THR A 127 -10.69 -12.75 8.63
CA THR A 127 -10.76 -12.68 10.09
C THR A 127 -9.39 -12.32 10.65
N VAL A 128 -9.35 -11.64 11.77
CA VAL A 128 -8.14 -11.37 12.56
C VAL A 128 -8.35 -11.98 13.93
N ASN A 129 -7.45 -12.88 14.34
CA ASN A 129 -7.58 -13.64 15.60
C ASN A 129 -8.95 -14.32 15.76
N GLY A 130 -9.49 -14.88 14.67
CA GLY A 130 -10.81 -15.52 14.63
C GLY A 130 -12.00 -14.56 14.52
N GLN A 131 -11.82 -13.26 14.72
CA GLN A 131 -12.89 -12.26 14.63
C GLN A 131 -13.00 -11.68 13.21
N LEU A 132 -14.23 -11.52 12.72
CA LEU A 132 -14.51 -10.95 11.43
C LEU A 132 -14.20 -9.45 11.41
N VAL A 133 -13.32 -9.01 10.51
CA VAL A 133 -12.92 -7.61 10.34
C VAL A 133 -13.25 -7.13 8.94
N ASP A 134 -14.07 -6.08 8.81
CA ASP A 134 -14.44 -5.45 7.52
C ASP A 134 -13.89 -4.02 7.36
N ILE A 135 -12.97 -3.63 8.26
CA ILE A 135 -12.35 -2.30 8.27
C ILE A 135 -10.95 -2.38 7.64
N PRO A 136 -10.73 -1.89 6.41
CA PRO A 136 -9.43 -1.96 5.74
C PRO A 136 -8.30 -1.20 6.44
N SER A 137 -8.64 -0.20 7.26
CA SER A 137 -7.69 0.58 8.05
C SER A 137 -7.44 0.01 9.45
N PHE A 138 -7.91 -1.19 9.75
CA PHE A 138 -7.58 -1.89 10.98
C PHE A 138 -6.06 -2.00 11.10
N LEU A 139 -5.51 -1.63 12.24
CA LEU A 139 -4.08 -1.68 12.51
C LEU A 139 -3.76 -3.00 13.22
N LEU A 140 -2.94 -3.79 12.56
CA LEU A 140 -2.44 -5.06 13.10
C LEU A 140 -1.32 -4.81 14.11
N LYS A 141 -1.23 -5.70 15.07
CA LYS A 141 -0.17 -5.73 16.09
C LYS A 141 0.69 -6.99 15.88
N PRO A 142 1.95 -6.99 16.36
CA PRO A 142 2.75 -8.21 16.39
C PRO A 142 2.00 -9.35 17.07
N GLY A 143 2.03 -10.53 16.45
CA GLY A 143 1.30 -11.72 16.88
C GLY A 143 -0.10 -11.88 16.28
N ASP A 144 -0.65 -10.88 15.59
CA ASP A 144 -1.98 -11.01 14.97
C ASP A 144 -1.98 -12.02 13.83
N ILE A 145 -2.97 -12.89 13.84
CA ILE A 145 -3.20 -13.94 12.84
C ILE A 145 -4.33 -13.52 11.91
N ILE A 146 -4.04 -13.46 10.63
CA ILE A 146 -5.00 -13.11 9.58
C ILE A 146 -5.37 -14.38 8.83
N SER A 147 -6.65 -14.77 8.89
CA SER A 147 -7.15 -15.97 8.23
C SER A 147 -8.24 -15.65 7.22
N VAL A 148 -8.34 -16.45 6.17
CA VAL A 148 -9.45 -16.38 5.23
C VAL A 148 -10.64 -17.16 5.79
N LYS A 149 -11.83 -16.55 5.79
CA LYS A 149 -13.08 -17.19 6.21
C LYS A 149 -13.34 -18.47 5.40
N ASP A 150 -13.79 -19.56 6.03
CA ASP A 150 -13.93 -20.87 5.38
C ASP A 150 -14.78 -20.84 4.10
N LYS A 151 -15.91 -20.15 4.12
CA LYS A 151 -16.75 -19.94 2.92
C LYS A 151 -16.01 -19.25 1.76
N SER A 152 -14.97 -18.49 2.08
CA SER A 152 -14.19 -17.69 1.10
C SER A 152 -12.92 -18.39 0.62
N LYS A 153 -12.51 -19.49 1.24
CA LYS A 153 -11.31 -20.26 0.84
C LYS A 153 -11.38 -20.81 -0.58
N LYS A 154 -12.60 -21.00 -1.12
CA LYS A 154 -12.83 -21.49 -2.50
C LYS A 154 -12.71 -20.41 -3.58
N LEU A 155 -12.44 -19.15 -3.23
CA LEU A 155 -12.34 -18.05 -4.20
C LEU A 155 -11.09 -18.19 -5.06
N SER A 156 -11.27 -18.36 -6.37
CA SER A 156 -10.19 -18.48 -7.36
C SER A 156 -9.22 -17.28 -7.30
N VAL A 157 -9.75 -16.09 -7.06
CA VAL A 157 -8.97 -14.84 -6.96
C VAL A 157 -7.88 -14.92 -5.88
N LEU A 158 -8.15 -15.56 -4.73
CA LEU A 158 -7.17 -15.76 -3.65
C LEU A 158 -6.08 -16.74 -4.11
N HIS A 159 -6.49 -17.88 -4.65
CA HIS A 159 -5.54 -18.90 -5.12
C HIS A 159 -4.64 -18.39 -6.26
N ASP A 160 -5.20 -17.67 -7.24
CA ASP A 160 -4.45 -17.07 -8.33
C ASP A 160 -3.44 -16.01 -7.87
N SER A 161 -3.76 -15.31 -6.79
CA SER A 161 -2.86 -14.34 -6.19
C SER A 161 -1.73 -15.03 -5.42
N MET A 162 -2.05 -16.03 -4.60
CA MET A 162 -1.10 -16.79 -3.78
C MET A 162 -0.11 -17.61 -4.60
N ARG A 163 -0.53 -18.17 -5.75
CA ARG A 163 0.36 -18.90 -6.67
C ARG A 163 1.53 -18.06 -7.19
N LYS A 164 1.39 -16.74 -7.20
CA LYS A 164 2.43 -15.81 -7.67
C LYS A 164 3.45 -15.45 -6.60
N VAL A 165 3.16 -15.77 -5.35
CA VAL A 165 4.04 -15.48 -4.22
C VAL A 165 5.00 -16.64 -4.03
N ARG A 166 6.29 -16.37 -4.14
CA ARG A 166 7.37 -17.30 -3.78
C ARG A 166 7.68 -17.15 -2.31
N ASP A 167 8.10 -18.23 -1.66
CA ASP A 167 8.42 -18.18 -0.23
C ASP A 167 9.66 -17.30 0.03
N GLU A 168 10.56 -17.24 -0.94
CA GLU A 168 11.77 -16.40 -0.94
C GLU A 168 11.46 -14.88 -0.99
N ASP A 169 10.32 -14.51 -1.56
CA ASP A 169 9.88 -13.10 -1.71
C ASP A 169 9.09 -12.59 -0.48
N MET A 170 9.00 -13.41 0.58
CA MET A 170 8.22 -13.04 1.76
C MET A 170 8.97 -12.02 2.63
N TYR A 171 8.22 -11.06 3.14
CA TYR A 171 8.75 -10.00 3.98
C TYR A 171 9.09 -10.52 5.38
N PRO A 172 10.22 -10.09 6.02
CA PRO A 172 10.66 -10.60 7.32
C PRO A 172 9.64 -10.46 8.44
N TRP A 173 8.80 -9.44 8.38
CA TRP A 173 7.76 -9.18 9.39
C TRP A 173 6.44 -9.91 9.16
N LEU A 174 6.36 -10.75 8.10
CA LEU A 174 5.16 -11.49 7.75
C LEU A 174 5.50 -12.98 7.57
N LYS A 175 4.63 -13.85 8.06
CA LYS A 175 4.70 -15.28 7.83
C LYS A 175 3.44 -15.73 7.10
N LEU A 176 3.58 -16.48 6.00
CA LEU A 176 2.47 -17.03 5.23
C LEU A 176 2.41 -18.56 5.35
N GLU A 177 1.27 -19.07 5.76
CA GLU A 177 0.96 -20.51 5.79
C GLU A 177 -0.02 -20.82 4.66
N LYS A 178 0.51 -21.18 3.49
CA LYS A 178 -0.29 -21.41 2.27
C LYS A 178 -1.30 -22.53 2.44
N ALA A 179 -0.96 -23.58 3.18
CA ALA A 179 -1.84 -24.73 3.40
C ALA A 179 -3.14 -24.35 4.14
N GLN A 180 -3.04 -23.46 5.11
CA GLN A 180 -4.19 -22.99 5.90
C GLN A 180 -4.83 -21.71 5.34
N ILE A 181 -4.20 -21.10 4.33
CA ILE A 181 -4.56 -19.79 3.80
C ILE A 181 -4.60 -18.74 4.94
N GLN A 182 -3.52 -18.70 5.69
CA GLN A 182 -3.36 -17.90 6.89
C GLN A 182 -2.04 -17.15 6.85
N GLY A 183 -2.01 -15.94 7.39
CA GLY A 183 -0.79 -15.15 7.54
C GLY A 183 -0.68 -14.61 8.96
N THR A 184 0.55 -14.49 9.44
CA THR A 184 0.85 -13.91 10.75
C THR A 184 1.63 -12.61 10.58
N PHE A 185 1.24 -11.58 11.30
CA PHE A 185 2.02 -10.35 11.44
C PHE A 185 3.00 -10.56 12.60
N VAL A 186 4.26 -10.87 12.26
CA VAL A 186 5.26 -11.33 13.24
C VAL A 186 5.76 -10.17 14.10
N ASP A 187 6.20 -9.08 13.44
CA ASP A 187 6.75 -7.91 14.11
C ASP A 187 6.54 -6.64 13.28
N TRP A 188 6.93 -5.49 13.83
CA TRP A 188 6.92 -4.23 13.11
C TRP A 188 8.00 -4.20 12.03
N PRO A 189 7.70 -3.74 10.80
CA PRO A 189 8.71 -3.65 9.75
C PRO A 189 9.79 -2.64 10.08
N ASN A 190 11.06 -2.99 9.82
CA ASN A 190 12.13 -2.02 9.80
C ASN A 190 12.10 -1.21 8.50
N ARG A 191 12.70 0.00 8.51
CA ARG A 191 12.73 0.85 7.32
C ARG A 191 13.38 0.16 6.12
N THR A 192 14.45 -0.57 6.36
CA THR A 192 15.22 -1.31 5.34
C THR A 192 14.41 -2.39 4.63
N ASP A 193 13.47 -3.00 5.33
CA ASP A 193 12.69 -4.11 4.82
C ASP A 193 11.51 -3.65 3.95
N ILE A 194 11.09 -2.38 4.09
CA ILE A 194 9.97 -1.82 3.35
C ILE A 194 10.39 -1.48 1.91
N PRO A 195 9.91 -2.20 0.88
CA PRO A 195 10.36 -2.04 -0.51
C PRO A 195 9.65 -0.85 -1.20
N ILE A 196 9.78 0.32 -0.63
CA ILE A 196 9.24 1.57 -1.19
C ILE A 196 10.36 2.61 -1.19
N GLN A 197 10.69 3.10 -2.38
CA GLN A 197 11.67 4.16 -2.56
C GLN A 197 10.99 5.51 -2.29
N VAL A 198 11.11 5.99 -1.08
CA VAL A 198 10.52 7.24 -0.60
C VAL A 198 11.50 7.96 0.32
N GLN A 199 11.55 9.27 0.17
CA GLN A 199 12.30 10.15 1.08
C GLN A 199 11.35 10.68 2.16
N GLU A 200 11.20 9.93 3.25
CA GLU A 200 10.31 10.25 4.35
C GLU A 200 10.62 11.59 5.03
N ASN A 201 11.88 12.02 5.02
CA ASN A 201 12.30 13.32 5.57
C ASN A 201 11.58 14.48 4.89
N LEU A 202 11.41 14.44 3.57
CA LEU A 202 10.68 15.46 2.83
C LEU A 202 9.19 15.54 3.23
N ILE A 203 8.61 14.41 3.65
CA ILE A 203 7.23 14.37 4.14
C ILE A 203 7.15 15.00 5.52
N VAL A 204 8.12 14.72 6.40
CA VAL A 204 8.19 15.32 7.74
C VAL A 204 8.36 16.83 7.62
N GLU A 205 9.31 17.30 6.81
CA GLU A 205 9.54 18.73 6.57
C GLU A 205 8.28 19.44 6.04
N LEU A 206 7.51 18.79 5.15
CA LEU A 206 6.27 19.37 4.62
C LEU A 206 5.21 19.62 5.71
N TYR A 207 5.14 18.75 6.71
CA TYR A 207 4.15 18.86 7.79
C TYR A 207 4.64 19.66 8.99
N SER A 208 5.95 19.93 9.09
CA SER A 208 6.58 20.74 10.14
C SER A 208 6.55 22.25 9.85
N LYS A 209 6.04 22.63 8.65
CA LYS A 209 5.89 24.03 8.22
C LYS A 209 4.57 24.62 8.68
#